data_29db782d0fdc79dd19e2bc48efc9500d
#
_entry.id   29db782d0fdc79dd19e2bc48efc9500d
#
_cell.length_a   1.000
_cell.length_b   1.000
_cell.length_c   1.000
_cell.angle_alpha   90.00
_cell.angle_beta   90.00
_cell.angle_gamma   90.00
#
_symmetry.space_group_name_H-M   'P 1'
#
loop_
_entity.id
_entity.type
_entity.pdbx_description
1 polymer ?
#
loop_
_entity_poly.entity_id
_entity_poly.type
_entity_poly.pdbx_seq_one_letter_code
_entity_poly.pdbx_strand_id
1 'polypeptide(L)'
;MKYLNVRGAKLKLAIVSPPCMRPTSPPLGPAVLSSYLKKNSPNVDVRAFDLNMLYYDRALVDLSKGNFKIRLYDWDEETTAQRVGQAVDFLKHGTQEKFDLKLYHHFVTIFLSFENIFNAFMSEMAKRHLIGLSVPNRVKIFFEDLVDPVLDYGPDLVGLSVLFNSQTVFALLMAALIKEKKDMKVVLGGARLGVMRYPERLFKEPWVFSTKDMTRQLEFGQYVDFLIPGEGEKALLNLCMAQNEKDLAEVPNLVYMKDREVRENPPHVIHDLGQIPGPDFSDFRLERYIGPEVVLPFLSSRGCPWGRCTFCTHHHSYLLYRELGIEECLEQIRHLKEHYGVSFLNFYDEMIPPDRFRDLAQAIINEGIEISYAAYAKPVREFDTDMLKLIHRSGGRVIMWGVESASQRVLNLMRKGTRIKEAEKVLQDAGHAGLMNLIFIMFGFPTETEAEFNETLNFLRKNRDYIHALSKGKFVLSEGSLIQRRPDKFAITEIREAAESRVYNRIFDYQVSKGLGPREMSVLYEKNIKHLESIGFSPRFGAYREHLLAYAASRVSPPCG
;
A
#
# COMPACT_ATOMS: atom_id res chain seq x y z
N MET A 1 1.57 9.44 -33.58
CA MET A 1 1.89 8.38 -32.58
C MET A 1 2.48 7.16 -33.28
N LYS A 2 3.68 6.67 -32.89
CA LYS A 2 4.10 5.33 -33.28
C LYS A 2 3.32 4.36 -32.38
N TYR A 3 2.48 3.52 -32.97
CA TYR A 3 1.75 2.46 -32.27
C TYR A 3 2.71 1.34 -31.87
N LEU A 4 2.30 0.51 -30.91
CA LEU A 4 3.07 -0.65 -30.46
C LEU A 4 3.05 -1.71 -31.59
N ASN A 5 3.84 -1.52 -32.64
CA ASN A 5 3.78 -2.36 -33.83
C ASN A 5 4.97 -3.35 -33.86
N VAL A 6 4.73 -4.56 -33.38
CA VAL A 6 5.71 -5.66 -33.44
C VAL A 6 5.27 -6.62 -34.55
N ARG A 7 5.76 -6.37 -35.80
CA ARG A 7 5.53 -7.29 -36.91
C ARG A 7 6.24 -8.62 -36.66
N GLY A 8 5.48 -9.66 -36.30
CA GLY A 8 5.96 -11.04 -36.22
C GLY A 8 6.72 -11.48 -34.96
N ALA A 9 6.94 -10.60 -33.98
CA ALA A 9 7.51 -10.94 -32.67
C ALA A 9 6.48 -10.72 -31.54
N LYS A 10 6.69 -11.37 -30.39
CA LYS A 10 5.88 -11.09 -29.19
C LYS A 10 6.18 -9.68 -28.69
N LEU A 11 5.13 -8.94 -28.30
CA LEU A 11 5.29 -7.66 -27.61
C LEU A 11 5.90 -7.91 -26.23
N LYS A 12 6.98 -7.23 -25.90
CA LYS A 12 7.61 -7.30 -24.59
C LYS A 12 7.08 -6.21 -23.68
N LEU A 13 6.49 -6.61 -22.55
CA LEU A 13 5.98 -5.70 -21.52
C LEU A 13 6.75 -5.86 -20.21
N ALA A 14 7.31 -4.77 -19.71
CA ALA A 14 7.83 -4.71 -18.36
C ALA A 14 6.79 -4.08 -17.41
N ILE A 15 6.41 -4.81 -16.35
CA ILE A 15 5.55 -4.28 -15.28
C ILE A 15 6.42 -3.98 -14.06
N VAL A 16 6.51 -2.72 -13.68
CA VAL A 16 7.49 -2.23 -12.72
C VAL A 16 6.80 -1.71 -11.46
N SER A 17 7.24 -2.17 -10.29
CA SER A 17 6.95 -1.54 -9.01
C SER A 17 8.08 -0.55 -8.68
N PRO A 18 7.83 0.77 -8.71
CA PRO A 18 8.87 1.76 -8.41
C PRO A 18 9.15 1.84 -6.90
N PRO A 19 10.31 2.38 -6.46
CA PRO A 19 10.53 2.79 -5.08
C PRO A 19 9.55 3.90 -4.66
N CYS A 20 9.27 4.22 -3.38
CA CYS A 20 9.73 3.50 -2.22
C CYS A 20 8.52 3.06 -1.39
N MET A 21 8.51 1.80 -1.04
CA MET A 21 7.56 1.20 -0.08
C MET A 21 8.34 0.32 0.89
N ARG A 22 7.67 -0.21 1.91
CA ARG A 22 8.31 -1.14 2.86
C ARG A 22 8.80 -2.39 2.14
N PRO A 23 10.06 -2.82 2.37
CA PRO A 23 10.63 -3.98 1.68
C PRO A 23 10.29 -5.31 2.40
N THR A 24 9.03 -5.51 2.81
CA THR A 24 8.61 -6.66 3.64
C THR A 24 7.74 -7.68 2.92
N SER A 25 7.26 -7.33 1.71
CA SER A 25 6.33 -8.18 0.94
C SER A 25 6.41 -7.81 -0.56
N PRO A 26 6.26 -8.78 -1.48
CA PRO A 26 6.28 -8.50 -2.92
C PRO A 26 5.05 -7.71 -3.36
N PRO A 27 5.15 -6.94 -4.47
CA PRO A 27 4.05 -6.13 -4.97
C PRO A 27 2.97 -7.00 -5.64
N LEU A 28 1.75 -6.99 -5.09
CA LEU A 28 0.63 -7.79 -5.58
C LEU A 28 0.17 -7.38 -6.99
N GLY A 29 0.06 -6.06 -7.25
CA GLY A 29 -0.45 -5.56 -8.54
C GLY A 29 0.34 -6.09 -9.75
N PRO A 30 1.68 -5.93 -9.80
CA PRO A 30 2.50 -6.53 -10.84
C PRO A 30 2.37 -8.05 -10.95
N ALA A 31 2.26 -8.78 -9.83
CA ALA A 31 2.09 -10.23 -9.82
C ALA A 31 0.77 -10.67 -10.47
N VAL A 32 -0.34 -10.00 -10.15
CA VAL A 32 -1.67 -10.27 -10.72
C VAL A 32 -1.72 -9.91 -12.20
N LEU A 33 -1.19 -8.74 -12.58
CA LEU A 33 -1.15 -8.30 -13.99
C LEU A 33 -0.30 -9.24 -14.84
N SER A 34 0.86 -9.68 -14.34
CA SER A 34 1.73 -10.65 -15.02
C SER A 34 0.99 -11.97 -15.25
N SER A 35 0.36 -12.52 -14.21
CA SER A 35 -0.41 -13.76 -14.29
C SER A 35 -1.57 -13.65 -15.30
N TYR A 36 -2.34 -12.55 -15.25
CA TYR A 36 -3.46 -12.32 -16.15
C TYR A 36 -3.03 -12.24 -17.62
N LEU A 37 -1.96 -11.51 -17.92
CA LEU A 37 -1.45 -11.35 -19.27
C LEU A 37 -0.88 -12.67 -19.81
N LYS A 38 -0.10 -13.41 -19.02
CA LYS A 38 0.43 -14.74 -19.38
C LYS A 38 -0.70 -15.71 -19.74
N LYS A 39 -1.82 -15.68 -18.99
CA LYS A 39 -2.98 -16.55 -19.26
C LYS A 39 -3.75 -16.13 -20.52
N ASN A 40 -3.92 -14.83 -20.76
CA ASN A 40 -4.87 -14.32 -21.77
C ASN A 40 -4.23 -13.91 -23.09
N SER A 41 -2.90 -13.82 -23.19
CA SER A 41 -2.22 -13.48 -24.46
C SER A 41 -0.87 -14.17 -24.63
N PRO A 42 -0.80 -15.17 -25.50
CA PRO A 42 0.48 -15.80 -25.86
C PRO A 42 1.40 -14.87 -26.68
N ASN A 43 0.85 -13.77 -27.20
CA ASN A 43 1.58 -12.79 -28.01
C ASN A 43 2.23 -11.68 -27.19
N VAL A 44 2.04 -11.67 -25.86
CA VAL A 44 2.70 -10.75 -24.95
C VAL A 44 3.71 -11.52 -24.10
N ASP A 45 4.98 -11.14 -24.20
CA ASP A 45 6.02 -11.57 -23.29
C ASP A 45 6.06 -10.56 -22.13
N VAL A 46 5.66 -10.98 -20.93
CA VAL A 46 5.54 -10.09 -19.78
C VAL A 46 6.49 -10.50 -18.67
N ARG A 47 7.17 -9.51 -18.12
CA ARG A 47 8.02 -9.67 -16.94
C ARG A 47 7.74 -8.59 -15.91
N ALA A 48 7.64 -9.00 -14.65
CA ALA A 48 7.47 -8.08 -13.52
C ALA A 48 8.84 -7.73 -12.88
N PHE A 49 8.99 -6.46 -12.48
CA PHE A 49 10.21 -5.97 -11.85
C PHE A 49 9.87 -5.26 -10.53
N ASP A 50 10.46 -5.71 -9.45
CA ASP A 50 10.41 -5.00 -8.18
C ASP A 50 11.65 -4.11 -8.01
N LEU A 51 11.58 -2.89 -8.53
CA LEU A 51 12.64 -1.90 -8.36
C LEU A 51 12.69 -1.34 -6.94
N ASN A 52 11.63 -1.53 -6.15
CA ASN A 52 11.65 -1.17 -4.73
C ASN A 52 12.62 -2.08 -3.96
N MET A 53 12.58 -3.39 -4.21
CA MET A 53 13.51 -4.31 -3.56
C MET A 53 14.96 -4.06 -4.04
N LEU A 54 15.15 -3.86 -5.34
CA LEU A 54 16.46 -3.49 -5.90
C LEU A 54 17.01 -2.18 -5.29
N TYR A 55 16.15 -1.20 -5.06
CA TYR A 55 16.50 0.07 -4.42
C TYR A 55 17.07 -0.13 -3.01
N TYR A 56 16.44 -0.97 -2.18
CA TYR A 56 16.95 -1.26 -0.84
C TYR A 56 18.22 -2.12 -0.87
N ASP A 57 18.30 -3.12 -1.73
CA ASP A 57 19.51 -3.92 -1.90
C ASP A 57 20.73 -3.05 -2.24
N ARG A 58 20.55 -2.15 -3.23
CA ARG A 58 21.59 -1.20 -3.63
C ARG A 58 21.92 -0.20 -2.53
N ALA A 59 20.91 0.31 -1.82
CA ALA A 59 21.11 1.22 -0.70
C ALA A 59 21.97 0.61 0.40
N LEU A 60 21.71 -0.65 0.77
CA LEU A 60 22.47 -1.36 1.79
C LEU A 60 23.91 -1.65 1.34
N VAL A 61 24.10 -2.07 0.09
CA VAL A 61 25.43 -2.27 -0.50
C VAL A 61 26.22 -0.97 -0.54
N ASP A 62 25.61 0.12 -0.98
CA ASP A 62 26.29 1.41 -1.07
C ASP A 62 26.58 2.02 0.30
N LEU A 63 25.70 1.80 1.28
CA LEU A 63 25.94 2.18 2.67
C LEU A 63 27.16 1.43 3.24
N SER A 64 27.23 0.10 3.06
CA SER A 64 28.33 -0.73 3.55
C SER A 64 29.68 -0.39 2.93
N LYS A 65 29.69 0.14 1.69
CA LYS A 65 30.90 0.60 0.99
C LYS A 65 31.27 2.05 1.29
N GLY A 66 30.50 2.76 2.14
CA GLY A 66 30.72 4.18 2.43
C GLY A 66 30.37 5.12 1.27
N ASN A 67 29.64 4.63 0.26
CA ASN A 67 29.23 5.43 -0.91
C ASN A 67 28.15 6.47 -0.56
N PHE A 68 27.32 6.18 0.46
CA PHE A 68 26.37 7.12 1.06
C PHE A 68 26.78 7.44 2.50
N LYS A 69 27.00 8.73 2.76
CA LYS A 69 27.37 9.24 4.08
C LYS A 69 26.13 9.53 4.91
N ILE A 70 25.56 8.48 5.51
CA ILE A 70 24.40 8.56 6.38
C ILE A 70 24.85 8.39 7.83
N ARG A 71 24.36 9.26 8.70
CA ARG A 71 24.55 9.17 10.15
C ARG A 71 23.21 9.02 10.83
N LEU A 72 23.12 8.04 11.70
CA LEU A 72 21.96 7.82 12.55
C LEU A 72 22.35 8.14 13.99
N TYR A 73 21.49 8.86 14.68
CA TYR A 73 21.76 9.28 16.06
C TYR A 73 23.06 10.11 16.13
N ASP A 74 23.92 9.81 17.08
CA ASP A 74 25.26 10.37 17.27
C ASP A 74 26.39 9.48 16.69
N TRP A 75 26.03 8.44 15.93
CA TRP A 75 26.99 7.50 15.33
C TRP A 75 27.67 8.11 14.10
N ASP A 76 28.93 7.73 13.91
CA ASP A 76 29.62 7.99 12.65
C ASP A 76 29.07 7.15 11.49
N GLU A 77 29.59 7.36 10.30
CA GLU A 77 29.10 6.72 9.07
C GLU A 77 29.38 5.21 9.07
N GLU A 78 30.54 4.78 9.57
CA GLU A 78 30.94 3.38 9.64
C GLU A 78 30.09 2.61 10.67
N THR A 79 29.95 3.14 11.86
CA THR A 79 29.08 2.59 12.90
C THR A 79 27.61 2.51 12.43
N THR A 80 27.15 3.53 11.73
CA THR A 80 25.80 3.54 11.14
C THR A 80 25.63 2.40 10.14
N ALA A 81 26.58 2.22 9.22
CA ALA A 81 26.54 1.14 8.23
C ALA A 81 26.54 -0.24 8.88
N GLN A 82 27.41 -0.46 9.85
CA GLN A 82 27.47 -1.70 10.61
C GLN A 82 26.17 -2.01 11.35
N ARG A 83 25.60 -1.02 12.06
CA ARG A 83 24.35 -1.19 12.83
C ARG A 83 23.15 -1.45 11.95
N VAL A 84 23.05 -0.78 10.80
CA VAL A 84 22.00 -1.04 9.82
C VAL A 84 22.12 -2.44 9.23
N GLY A 85 23.34 -2.90 8.91
CA GLY A 85 23.59 -4.27 8.46
C GLY A 85 23.15 -5.31 9.50
N GLN A 86 23.53 -5.12 10.77
CA GLN A 86 23.10 -5.98 11.90
C GLN A 86 21.56 -5.98 12.05
N ALA A 87 20.91 -4.82 11.85
CA ALA A 87 19.47 -4.73 11.94
C ALA A 87 18.78 -5.53 10.83
N VAL A 88 19.25 -5.44 9.59
CA VAL A 88 18.71 -6.21 8.47
C VAL A 88 18.89 -7.71 8.69
N ASP A 89 20.09 -8.13 9.12
CA ASP A 89 20.36 -9.54 9.39
C ASP A 89 19.45 -10.08 10.50
N PHE A 90 19.31 -9.34 11.60
CA PHE A 90 18.41 -9.72 12.68
C PHE A 90 16.94 -9.80 12.22
N LEU A 91 16.46 -8.83 11.45
CA LEU A 91 15.08 -8.82 10.98
C LEU A 91 14.75 -9.96 10.00
N LYS A 92 15.76 -10.49 9.31
CA LYS A 92 15.62 -11.64 8.41
C LYS A 92 15.80 -12.99 9.12
N HIS A 93 16.70 -13.08 10.07
CA HIS A 93 17.15 -14.37 10.61
C HIS A 93 17.06 -14.47 12.13
N GLY A 94 17.23 -13.38 12.86
CA GLY A 94 17.32 -13.38 14.32
C GLY A 94 16.00 -13.59 15.08
N THR A 95 14.87 -13.65 14.36
CA THR A 95 13.53 -13.79 14.96
C THR A 95 12.90 -15.17 14.75
N GLN A 96 13.57 -16.07 14.02
CA GLN A 96 13.01 -17.36 13.62
C GLN A 96 12.84 -18.34 14.79
N GLU A 97 13.81 -18.42 15.74
CA GLU A 97 13.76 -19.38 16.85
C GLU A 97 13.09 -18.85 18.11
N LYS A 98 13.36 -17.59 18.48
CA LYS A 98 12.73 -16.90 19.62
C LYS A 98 12.54 -15.44 19.29
N PHE A 99 11.32 -15.05 19.07
CA PHE A 99 10.99 -13.66 18.79
C PHE A 99 11.12 -12.79 20.05
N ASP A 100 12.31 -12.25 20.32
CA ASP A 100 12.58 -11.31 21.42
C ASP A 100 12.10 -9.90 21.02
N LEU A 101 11.03 -9.44 21.67
CA LEU A 101 10.42 -8.14 21.38
C LEU A 101 11.33 -6.95 21.67
N LYS A 102 12.26 -7.06 22.65
CA LYS A 102 13.19 -5.95 22.97
C LYS A 102 14.25 -5.82 21.87
N LEU A 103 14.83 -6.92 21.46
CA LEU A 103 15.78 -6.94 20.35
C LEU A 103 15.10 -6.56 19.04
N TYR A 104 13.90 -7.08 18.77
CA TYR A 104 13.11 -6.67 17.63
C TYR A 104 12.87 -5.17 17.60
N HIS A 105 12.40 -4.60 18.72
CA HIS A 105 12.17 -3.16 18.81
C HIS A 105 13.44 -2.34 18.57
N HIS A 106 14.56 -2.78 19.10
CA HIS A 106 15.85 -2.14 18.88
C HIS A 106 16.23 -2.13 17.40
N PHE A 107 16.30 -3.30 16.77
CA PHE A 107 16.77 -3.41 15.39
C PHE A 107 15.80 -2.84 14.37
N VAL A 108 14.49 -3.04 14.54
CA VAL A 108 13.50 -2.43 13.62
C VAL A 108 13.51 -0.90 13.72
N THR A 109 13.83 -0.32 14.88
CA THR A 109 13.95 1.13 15.03
C THR A 109 15.17 1.68 14.29
N ILE A 110 16.30 0.97 14.34
CA ILE A 110 17.50 1.32 13.54
C ILE A 110 17.18 1.30 12.06
N PHE A 111 16.61 0.20 11.58
CA PHE A 111 16.26 0.04 10.17
C PHE A 111 15.25 1.10 9.70
N LEU A 112 14.20 1.35 10.47
CA LEU A 112 13.21 2.39 10.17
C LEU A 112 13.82 3.80 10.13
N SER A 113 14.77 4.09 11.03
CA SER A 113 15.48 5.38 11.00
C SER A 113 16.32 5.54 9.74
N PHE A 114 17.01 4.47 9.32
CA PHE A 114 17.71 4.43 8.04
C PHE A 114 16.74 4.65 6.86
N GLU A 115 15.64 3.88 6.78
CA GLU A 115 14.65 4.03 5.72
C GLU A 115 14.16 5.48 5.61
N ASN A 116 13.78 6.09 6.72
CA ASN A 116 13.20 7.44 6.72
C ASN A 116 14.21 8.49 6.21
N ILE A 117 15.46 8.43 6.67
CA ILE A 117 16.51 9.37 6.25
C ILE A 117 16.90 9.14 4.80
N PHE A 118 17.14 7.87 4.42
CA PHE A 118 17.52 7.53 3.06
C PHE A 118 16.44 7.87 2.05
N ASN A 119 15.19 7.49 2.33
CA ASN A 119 14.07 7.77 1.44
C ASN A 119 13.78 9.26 1.29
N ALA A 120 13.91 10.05 2.37
CA ALA A 120 13.76 11.50 2.30
C ALA A 120 14.86 12.14 1.44
N PHE A 121 16.12 11.72 1.63
CA PHE A 121 17.26 12.17 0.83
C PHE A 121 17.07 11.80 -0.65
N MET A 122 16.77 10.55 -0.97
CA MET A 122 16.62 10.09 -2.34
C MET A 122 15.40 10.68 -3.04
N SER A 123 14.30 10.92 -2.33
CA SER A 123 13.14 11.63 -2.86
C SER A 123 13.46 13.08 -3.22
N GLU A 124 14.26 13.77 -2.39
CA GLU A 124 14.74 15.12 -2.72
C GLU A 124 15.65 15.09 -3.94
N MET A 125 16.58 14.13 -4.05
CA MET A 125 17.46 13.97 -5.21
C MET A 125 16.68 13.64 -6.49
N ALA A 126 15.65 12.80 -6.40
CA ALA A 126 14.76 12.49 -7.51
C ALA A 126 14.02 13.74 -8.03
N LYS A 127 13.51 14.57 -7.13
CA LYS A 127 12.90 15.87 -7.51
C LYS A 127 13.91 16.79 -8.19
N ARG A 128 15.12 16.92 -7.63
CA ARG A 128 16.20 17.75 -8.20
C ARG A 128 16.53 17.31 -9.62
N HIS A 129 16.68 16.00 -9.85
CA HIS A 129 16.93 15.43 -11.17
C HIS A 129 15.80 15.80 -12.15
N LEU A 130 14.54 15.56 -11.77
CA LEU A 130 13.37 15.83 -12.61
C LEU A 130 13.25 17.32 -13.02
N ILE A 131 13.61 18.24 -12.15
CA ILE A 131 13.59 19.69 -12.48
C ILE A 131 14.88 20.22 -13.12
N GLY A 132 15.81 19.34 -13.45
CA GLY A 132 17.06 19.68 -14.14
C GLY A 132 18.13 20.32 -13.26
N LEU A 133 18.04 20.14 -11.93
CA LEU A 133 19.09 20.55 -11.00
C LEU A 133 20.17 19.47 -10.88
N SER A 134 21.38 19.91 -10.56
CA SER A 134 22.50 19.01 -10.33
C SER A 134 22.22 18.07 -9.14
N VAL A 135 22.54 16.81 -9.34
CA VAL A 135 22.59 15.78 -8.28
C VAL A 135 24.00 15.18 -8.21
N PRO A 136 24.43 14.69 -7.04
CA PRO A 136 25.73 14.02 -6.93
C PRO A 136 25.86 12.87 -7.93
N ASN A 137 27.02 12.72 -8.55
CA ASN A 137 27.25 11.69 -9.57
C ASN A 137 26.91 10.27 -9.09
N ARG A 138 27.20 9.96 -7.80
CA ARG A 138 26.86 8.67 -7.21
C ARG A 138 25.35 8.42 -7.16
N VAL A 139 24.55 9.45 -6.87
CA VAL A 139 23.09 9.36 -6.88
C VAL A 139 22.56 9.16 -8.30
N LYS A 140 23.17 9.83 -9.28
CA LYS A 140 22.81 9.65 -10.70
C LYS A 140 23.05 8.21 -11.13
N ILE A 141 24.24 7.67 -10.87
CA ILE A 141 24.56 6.25 -11.13
C ILE A 141 23.57 5.31 -10.42
N PHE A 142 23.25 5.58 -9.15
CA PHE A 142 22.27 4.79 -8.40
C PHE A 142 20.91 4.75 -9.09
N PHE A 143 20.41 5.89 -9.58
CA PHE A 143 19.14 5.96 -10.29
C PHE A 143 19.19 5.26 -11.67
N GLU A 144 20.30 5.37 -12.38
CA GLU A 144 20.51 4.71 -13.67
C GLU A 144 20.55 3.18 -13.50
N ASP A 145 21.29 2.69 -12.51
CA ASP A 145 21.39 1.26 -12.17
C ASP A 145 20.02 0.63 -11.82
N LEU A 146 19.06 1.42 -11.31
CA LEU A 146 17.72 0.90 -11.01
C LEU A 146 16.92 0.58 -12.27
N VAL A 147 17.08 1.33 -13.35
CA VAL A 147 16.33 1.11 -14.59
C VAL A 147 17.01 0.15 -15.56
N ASP A 148 18.30 -0.10 -15.41
CA ASP A 148 19.08 -0.95 -16.32
C ASP A 148 18.48 -2.36 -16.48
N PRO A 149 18.03 -3.09 -15.43
CA PRO A 149 17.40 -4.41 -15.61
C PRO A 149 16.12 -4.38 -16.46
N VAL A 150 15.39 -3.28 -16.41
CA VAL A 150 14.19 -3.08 -17.24
C VAL A 150 14.62 -2.83 -18.70
N LEU A 151 15.63 -2.01 -18.93
CA LEU A 151 16.15 -1.70 -20.26
C LEU A 151 16.82 -2.91 -20.93
N ASP A 152 17.56 -3.71 -20.15
CA ASP A 152 18.22 -4.95 -20.60
C ASP A 152 17.20 -6.02 -21.06
N TYR A 153 16.03 -6.06 -20.43
CA TYR A 153 14.93 -6.91 -20.90
C TYR A 153 14.45 -6.49 -22.29
N GLY A 154 14.64 -5.23 -22.67
CA GLY A 154 14.29 -4.68 -23.97
C GLY A 154 12.77 -4.61 -24.21
N PRO A 155 11.99 -4.02 -23.30
CA PRO A 155 10.53 -3.95 -23.46
C PRO A 155 10.12 -3.01 -24.60
N ASP A 156 8.92 -3.24 -25.14
CA ASP A 156 8.24 -2.35 -26.08
C ASP A 156 7.32 -1.38 -25.35
N LEU A 157 6.85 -1.76 -24.16
CA LEU A 157 6.00 -0.97 -23.27
C LEU A 157 6.45 -1.16 -21.82
N VAL A 158 6.48 -0.09 -21.05
CA VAL A 158 6.73 -0.14 -19.60
C VAL A 158 5.49 0.30 -18.84
N GLY A 159 4.98 -0.57 -17.96
CA GLY A 159 3.90 -0.27 -17.03
C GLY A 159 4.44 0.01 -15.62
N LEU A 160 4.19 1.19 -15.09
CA LEU A 160 4.57 1.59 -13.73
C LEU A 160 3.37 1.42 -12.80
N SER A 161 3.47 0.51 -11.82
CA SER A 161 2.42 0.22 -10.85
C SER A 161 2.66 0.96 -9.54
N VAL A 162 1.87 2.00 -9.27
CA VAL A 162 2.01 2.89 -8.11
C VAL A 162 0.92 2.58 -7.08
N LEU A 163 1.32 2.17 -5.88
CA LEU A 163 0.43 1.87 -4.76
C LEU A 163 0.35 3.03 -3.77
N PHE A 164 1.46 3.69 -3.48
CA PHE A 164 1.58 4.74 -2.46
C PHE A 164 2.06 6.08 -3.04
N ASN A 165 1.72 7.18 -2.37
CA ASN A 165 2.19 8.53 -2.74
C ASN A 165 3.73 8.63 -2.80
N SER A 166 4.43 7.94 -1.89
CA SER A 166 5.89 7.90 -1.84
C SER A 166 6.53 7.40 -3.14
N GLN A 167 5.85 6.51 -3.87
CA GLN A 167 6.34 5.97 -5.13
C GLN A 167 6.20 6.93 -6.33
N THR A 168 5.33 7.94 -6.24
CA THR A 168 4.97 8.77 -7.41
C THR A 168 6.16 9.54 -7.98
N VAL A 169 7.01 10.14 -7.13
CA VAL A 169 8.20 10.86 -7.58
C VAL A 169 9.19 9.92 -8.25
N PHE A 170 9.36 8.72 -7.68
CA PHE A 170 10.24 7.71 -8.26
C PHE A 170 9.67 7.11 -9.55
N ALA A 171 8.35 6.93 -9.65
CA ALA A 171 7.72 6.49 -10.90
C ALA A 171 8.01 7.47 -12.05
N LEU A 172 7.91 8.78 -11.78
CA LEU A 172 8.26 9.80 -12.77
C LEU A 172 9.76 9.81 -13.10
N LEU A 173 10.60 9.66 -12.09
CA LEU A 173 12.04 9.56 -12.30
C LEU A 173 12.38 8.34 -13.18
N MET A 174 11.79 7.16 -12.90
CA MET A 174 11.97 5.96 -13.73
C MET A 174 11.49 6.20 -15.16
N ALA A 175 10.31 6.81 -15.33
CA ALA A 175 9.79 7.16 -16.66
C ALA A 175 10.72 8.11 -17.42
N ALA A 176 11.25 9.15 -16.75
CA ALA A 176 12.22 10.08 -17.34
C ALA A 176 13.49 9.38 -17.79
N LEU A 177 14.14 8.61 -16.91
CA LEU A 177 15.37 7.88 -17.21
C LEU A 177 15.20 6.84 -18.34
N ILE A 178 14.07 6.16 -18.37
CA ILE A 178 13.73 5.20 -19.44
C ILE A 178 13.62 5.94 -20.78
N LYS A 179 12.88 7.06 -20.81
CA LYS A 179 12.70 7.84 -22.04
C LYS A 179 13.97 8.57 -22.50
N GLU A 180 14.86 8.98 -21.58
CA GLU A 180 16.17 9.53 -21.91
C GLU A 180 17.08 8.51 -22.62
N LYS A 181 17.02 7.24 -22.20
CA LYS A 181 17.84 6.16 -22.77
C LYS A 181 17.20 5.53 -24.00
N LYS A 182 15.88 5.51 -24.11
CA LYS A 182 15.15 4.85 -25.22
C LYS A 182 13.78 5.48 -25.45
N ASP A 183 13.44 5.78 -26.71
CA ASP A 183 12.09 6.24 -27.11
C ASP A 183 11.06 5.11 -26.90
N MET A 184 10.50 5.07 -25.71
CA MET A 184 9.63 3.99 -25.24
C MET A 184 8.33 4.53 -24.67
N LYS A 185 7.23 3.78 -24.86
CA LYS A 185 5.96 4.12 -24.27
C LYS A 185 5.88 3.71 -22.81
N VAL A 186 5.34 4.61 -21.99
CA VAL A 186 5.17 4.41 -20.55
C VAL A 186 3.70 4.55 -20.18
N VAL A 187 3.15 3.53 -19.49
CA VAL A 187 1.82 3.57 -18.90
C VAL A 187 1.93 3.60 -17.37
N LEU A 188 1.19 4.49 -16.72
CA LEU A 188 1.11 4.57 -15.27
C LEU A 188 -0.24 4.03 -14.80
N GLY A 189 -0.20 3.13 -13.81
CA GLY A 189 -1.38 2.51 -13.21
C GLY A 189 -1.19 2.27 -11.71
N GLY A 190 -2.02 1.39 -11.17
CA GLY A 190 -1.95 0.96 -9.77
C GLY A 190 -2.98 1.66 -8.87
N ALA A 191 -3.13 1.12 -7.65
CA ALA A 191 -4.19 1.53 -6.74
C ALA A 191 -4.14 3.02 -6.37
N ARG A 192 -2.96 3.67 -6.44
CA ARG A 192 -2.83 5.10 -6.19
C ARG A 192 -3.62 5.94 -7.21
N LEU A 193 -3.62 5.57 -8.48
CA LEU A 193 -4.43 6.24 -9.49
C LEU A 193 -5.92 5.94 -9.29
N GLY A 194 -6.24 4.70 -8.89
CA GLY A 194 -7.61 4.26 -8.66
C GLY A 194 -8.36 5.07 -7.60
N VAL A 195 -7.66 5.59 -6.57
CA VAL A 195 -8.29 6.44 -5.55
C VAL A 195 -8.46 7.91 -5.98
N MET A 196 -7.87 8.32 -7.10
CA MET A 196 -8.05 9.66 -7.64
C MET A 196 -9.43 9.80 -8.29
N ARG A 197 -10.13 10.87 -7.95
CA ARG A 197 -11.43 11.15 -8.58
C ARG A 197 -11.29 11.67 -10.01
N TYR A 198 -10.22 12.38 -10.31
CA TYR A 198 -9.98 13.08 -11.57
C TYR A 198 -8.56 12.78 -12.07
N PRO A 199 -8.28 11.53 -12.49
CA PRO A 199 -6.93 11.13 -12.93
C PRO A 199 -6.46 11.87 -14.18
N GLU A 200 -7.37 12.33 -15.03
CA GLU A 200 -7.09 13.11 -16.25
C GLU A 200 -6.38 14.45 -15.96
N ARG A 201 -6.50 14.96 -14.74
CA ARG A 201 -5.78 16.18 -14.32
C ARG A 201 -4.27 16.03 -14.36
N LEU A 202 -3.77 14.80 -14.27
CA LEU A 202 -2.34 14.55 -14.41
C LEU A 202 -1.80 15.02 -15.76
N PHE A 203 -2.61 15.02 -16.82
CA PHE A 203 -2.26 15.56 -18.12
C PHE A 203 -2.66 17.02 -18.31
N LYS A 204 -3.69 17.51 -17.61
CA LYS A 204 -4.22 18.87 -17.78
C LYS A 204 -3.50 19.92 -16.94
N GLU A 205 -2.97 19.51 -15.78
CA GLU A 205 -2.40 20.43 -14.80
C GLU A 205 -0.88 20.18 -14.68
N PRO A 206 -0.06 21.25 -14.63
CA PRO A 206 1.37 21.09 -14.46
C PRO A 206 1.70 20.54 -13.07
N TRP A 207 2.68 19.67 -13.00
CA TRP A 207 3.21 19.20 -11.75
C TRP A 207 4.18 20.21 -11.15
N VAL A 208 3.94 20.59 -9.92
CA VAL A 208 4.79 21.53 -9.19
C VAL A 208 5.74 20.76 -8.31
N PHE A 209 7.02 20.83 -8.60
CA PHE A 209 8.09 20.30 -7.77
C PHE A 209 8.82 21.44 -7.08
N SER A 210 8.88 21.36 -5.73
CA SER A 210 9.65 22.29 -4.92
C SER A 210 10.79 21.54 -4.24
N THR A 211 11.97 22.09 -4.37
CA THR A 211 13.18 21.75 -3.62
C THR A 211 13.56 22.95 -2.76
N LYS A 212 14.62 22.82 -1.97
CA LYS A 212 15.14 23.96 -1.20
C LYS A 212 15.64 25.12 -2.11
N ASP A 213 16.05 24.80 -3.34
CA ASP A 213 16.72 25.74 -4.23
C ASP A 213 15.77 26.35 -5.28
N MET A 214 14.73 25.61 -5.69
CA MET A 214 13.88 26.00 -6.81
C MET A 214 12.52 25.32 -6.77
N THR A 215 11.52 26.02 -7.32
CA THR A 215 10.22 25.44 -7.68
C THR A 215 10.08 25.46 -9.21
N ARG A 216 9.71 24.33 -9.81
CA ARG A 216 9.49 24.21 -11.25
C ARG A 216 8.20 23.43 -11.54
N GLN A 217 7.55 23.82 -12.62
CA GLN A 217 6.41 23.12 -13.19
C GLN A 217 6.87 22.16 -14.28
N LEU A 218 6.35 20.93 -14.27
CA LEU A 218 6.64 19.91 -15.25
C LEU A 218 5.33 19.43 -15.89
N GLU A 219 5.38 19.20 -17.20
CA GLU A 219 4.26 18.57 -17.90
C GLU A 219 4.38 17.06 -17.78
N PHE A 220 3.39 16.44 -17.20
CA PHE A 220 3.36 14.98 -16.96
C PHE A 220 3.45 14.16 -18.26
N GLY A 221 2.81 14.62 -19.33
CA GLY A 221 2.82 13.97 -20.63
C GLY A 221 4.20 13.85 -21.30
N GLN A 222 5.23 14.53 -20.80
CA GLN A 222 6.61 14.34 -21.27
C GLN A 222 7.18 12.99 -20.80
N TYR A 223 6.70 12.47 -19.67
CA TYR A 223 7.22 11.26 -19.03
C TYR A 223 6.29 10.06 -19.19
N VAL A 224 4.98 10.27 -19.24
CA VAL A 224 3.97 9.22 -19.27
C VAL A 224 3.05 9.41 -20.46
N ASP A 225 2.84 8.35 -21.23
CA ASP A 225 1.99 8.37 -22.43
C ASP A 225 0.53 8.00 -22.12
N PHE A 226 0.33 7.09 -21.15
CA PHE A 226 -0.96 6.51 -20.83
C PHE A 226 -1.17 6.42 -19.32
N LEU A 227 -2.44 6.59 -18.89
CA LEU A 227 -2.87 6.30 -17.53
C LEU A 227 -3.93 5.20 -17.56
N ILE A 228 -3.88 4.29 -16.60
CA ILE A 228 -4.93 3.29 -16.36
C ILE A 228 -5.37 3.44 -14.90
N PRO A 229 -6.34 4.30 -14.59
CA PRO A 229 -6.99 4.36 -13.30
C PRO A 229 -7.95 3.17 -13.13
N GLY A 230 -7.97 2.57 -11.93
CA GLY A 230 -8.81 1.40 -11.65
C GLY A 230 -8.17 0.07 -12.03
N GLU A 231 -8.98 -0.88 -12.49
CA GLU A 231 -8.52 -2.24 -12.80
C GLU A 231 -7.70 -2.29 -14.09
N GLY A 232 -6.49 -2.82 -13.98
CA GLY A 232 -5.51 -2.79 -15.05
C GLY A 232 -5.51 -4.00 -15.98
N GLU A 233 -6.08 -5.13 -15.59
CA GLU A 233 -5.92 -6.41 -16.27
C GLU A 233 -6.36 -6.35 -17.74
N LYS A 234 -7.63 -6.05 -17.97
CA LYS A 234 -8.20 -5.95 -19.32
C LYS A 234 -7.67 -4.72 -20.08
N ALA A 235 -7.49 -3.61 -19.36
CA ALA A 235 -6.97 -2.39 -19.95
C ALA A 235 -5.55 -2.58 -20.50
N LEU A 236 -4.66 -3.15 -19.70
CA LEU A 236 -3.27 -3.37 -20.10
C LEU A 236 -3.15 -4.42 -21.23
N LEU A 237 -3.97 -5.50 -21.17
CA LEU A 237 -4.06 -6.47 -22.24
C LEU A 237 -4.47 -5.81 -23.57
N ASN A 238 -5.57 -5.03 -23.56
CA ASN A 238 -6.06 -4.36 -24.76
C ASN A 238 -5.06 -3.29 -25.26
N LEU A 239 -4.39 -2.58 -24.35
CA LEU A 239 -3.35 -1.62 -24.72
C LEU A 239 -2.18 -2.32 -25.44
N CYS A 240 -1.75 -3.48 -24.96
CA CYS A 240 -0.70 -4.27 -25.63
C CYS A 240 -1.13 -4.77 -27.03
N MET A 241 -2.42 -4.96 -27.25
CA MET A 241 -2.96 -5.43 -28.53
C MET A 241 -3.30 -4.29 -29.51
N ALA A 242 -3.32 -3.03 -29.04
CA ALA A 242 -3.72 -1.87 -29.84
C ALA A 242 -2.70 -1.58 -30.95
N GLN A 243 -3.15 -1.60 -32.22
CA GLN A 243 -2.30 -1.37 -33.39
C GLN A 243 -2.51 0.00 -34.03
N ASN A 244 -3.59 0.67 -33.68
CA ASN A 244 -3.97 1.94 -34.25
C ASN A 244 -4.82 2.77 -33.25
N GLU A 245 -5.17 3.94 -33.67
CA GLU A 245 -5.89 4.90 -32.84
C GLU A 245 -7.33 4.45 -32.49
N LYS A 246 -7.99 3.74 -33.41
CA LYS A 246 -9.32 3.20 -33.16
C LYS A 246 -9.26 2.14 -32.05
N ASP A 247 -8.22 1.32 -32.05
CA ASP A 247 -8.03 0.32 -31.00
C ASP A 247 -7.77 0.98 -29.63
N LEU A 248 -7.01 2.09 -29.59
CA LEU A 248 -6.79 2.85 -28.36
C LEU A 248 -8.10 3.41 -27.78
N ALA A 249 -9.04 3.83 -28.61
CA ALA A 249 -10.34 4.33 -28.16
C ALA A 249 -11.21 3.24 -27.52
N GLU A 250 -10.92 1.97 -27.80
CA GLU A 250 -11.65 0.81 -27.24
C GLU A 250 -10.96 0.21 -25.99
N VAL A 251 -9.77 0.71 -25.61
CA VAL A 251 -9.09 0.25 -24.38
C VAL A 251 -9.82 0.76 -23.16
N PRO A 252 -10.42 -0.09 -22.31
CA PRO A 252 -11.17 0.38 -21.15
C PRO A 252 -10.25 1.05 -20.12
N ASN A 253 -10.77 1.95 -19.31
CA ASN A 253 -10.04 2.67 -18.26
C ASN A 253 -8.84 3.50 -18.77
N LEU A 254 -8.63 3.66 -20.07
CA LEU A 254 -7.48 4.38 -20.60
C LEU A 254 -7.69 5.89 -20.58
N VAL A 255 -6.69 6.62 -20.09
CA VAL A 255 -6.61 8.08 -20.21
C VAL A 255 -5.32 8.41 -20.97
N TYR A 256 -5.41 9.22 -22.03
CA TYR A 256 -4.27 9.55 -22.91
C TYR A 256 -4.45 10.91 -23.59
N MET A 257 -3.35 11.42 -24.10
CA MET A 257 -3.34 12.68 -24.90
C MET A 257 -3.50 12.38 -26.39
N LYS A 258 -4.44 13.07 -27.04
CA LYS A 258 -4.61 13.09 -28.49
C LYS A 258 -4.83 14.52 -28.95
N ASP A 259 -4.06 14.96 -29.94
CA ASP A 259 -4.17 16.31 -30.54
C ASP A 259 -4.22 17.44 -29.49
N ARG A 260 -3.41 17.33 -28.42
CA ARG A 260 -3.36 18.20 -27.24
C ARG A 260 -4.61 18.19 -26.37
N GLU A 261 -5.54 17.25 -26.61
CA GLU A 261 -6.70 17.02 -25.77
C GLU A 261 -6.57 15.74 -24.97
N VAL A 262 -7.06 15.74 -23.75
CA VAL A 262 -7.13 14.53 -22.92
C VAL A 262 -8.35 13.72 -23.34
N ARG A 263 -8.13 12.46 -23.65
CA ARG A 263 -9.19 11.46 -23.93
C ARG A 263 -9.30 10.51 -22.74
N GLU A 264 -10.53 10.21 -22.36
CA GLU A 264 -10.85 9.28 -21.28
C GLU A 264 -11.84 8.24 -21.83
N ASN A 265 -11.41 6.99 -21.81
CA ASN A 265 -12.26 5.89 -22.23
C ASN A 265 -13.16 5.43 -21.06
N PRO A 266 -14.31 4.80 -21.35
CA PRO A 266 -15.24 4.35 -20.32
C PRO A 266 -14.59 3.42 -19.29
N PRO A 267 -14.97 3.54 -18.00
CA PRO A 267 -14.49 2.64 -16.97
C PRO A 267 -15.08 1.24 -17.15
N HIS A 268 -14.27 0.25 -16.81
CA HIS A 268 -14.66 -1.16 -16.84
C HIS A 268 -14.12 -1.87 -15.60
N VAL A 269 -14.90 -2.79 -15.07
CA VAL A 269 -14.52 -3.69 -13.98
C VAL A 269 -14.76 -5.14 -14.41
N ILE A 270 -13.91 -6.05 -13.95
CA ILE A 270 -14.12 -7.48 -14.15
C ILE A 270 -15.14 -7.94 -13.10
N HIS A 271 -16.35 -8.31 -13.52
CA HIS A 271 -17.44 -8.69 -12.62
C HIS A 271 -17.17 -10.02 -11.91
N ASP A 272 -16.72 -11.01 -12.65
CA ASP A 272 -16.36 -12.33 -12.14
C ASP A 272 -14.85 -12.38 -11.87
N LEU A 273 -14.46 -12.39 -10.58
CA LEU A 273 -13.06 -12.44 -10.17
C LEU A 273 -12.39 -13.78 -10.46
N GLY A 274 -13.15 -14.86 -10.69
CA GLY A 274 -12.62 -16.16 -11.11
C GLY A 274 -11.94 -16.13 -12.49
N GLN A 275 -12.19 -15.09 -13.30
CA GLN A 275 -11.48 -14.86 -14.56
C GLN A 275 -10.03 -14.39 -14.34
N ILE A 276 -9.71 -13.86 -13.14
CA ILE A 276 -8.38 -13.39 -12.78
C ILE A 276 -7.62 -14.55 -12.12
N PRO A 277 -6.54 -15.04 -12.74
CA PRO A 277 -5.74 -16.09 -12.12
C PRO A 277 -5.06 -15.58 -10.85
N GLY A 278 -4.66 -16.50 -9.99
CA GLY A 278 -3.85 -16.19 -8.80
C GLY A 278 -2.58 -15.41 -9.17
N PRO A 279 -2.01 -14.64 -8.24
CA PRO A 279 -0.82 -13.84 -8.50
C PRO A 279 0.40 -14.71 -8.82
N ASP A 280 1.20 -14.27 -9.79
CA ASP A 280 2.46 -14.93 -10.17
C ASP A 280 3.65 -14.15 -9.60
N PHE A 281 4.30 -14.71 -8.58
CA PHE A 281 5.48 -14.12 -7.93
C PHE A 281 6.81 -14.67 -8.48
N SER A 282 6.82 -15.44 -9.58
CA SER A 282 8.02 -16.09 -10.13
C SER A 282 9.13 -15.13 -10.56
N ASP A 283 8.77 -13.89 -10.90
CA ASP A 283 9.73 -12.84 -11.27
C ASP A 283 10.41 -12.19 -10.05
N PHE A 284 9.92 -12.48 -8.82
CA PHE A 284 10.42 -11.85 -7.60
C PHE A 284 11.31 -12.79 -6.79
N ARG A 285 12.39 -12.27 -6.24
CA ARG A 285 13.26 -13.00 -5.34
C ARG A 285 12.73 -12.89 -3.91
N LEU A 286 11.87 -13.82 -3.51
CA LEU A 286 11.13 -13.78 -2.25
C LEU A 286 12.04 -13.75 -1.03
N GLU A 287 13.21 -14.37 -1.10
CA GLU A 287 14.22 -14.40 -0.03
C GLU A 287 14.87 -13.04 0.27
N ARG A 288 14.66 -12.04 -0.58
CA ARG A 288 15.22 -10.69 -0.37
C ARG A 288 14.42 -9.83 0.56
N TYR A 289 13.11 -10.07 0.69
CA TYR A 289 12.25 -9.25 1.53
C TYR A 289 12.68 -9.30 2.99
N ILE A 290 12.59 -8.14 3.66
CA ILE A 290 13.11 -7.97 5.02
C ILE A 290 12.01 -8.33 6.01
N GLY A 291 12.03 -9.55 6.47
CA GLY A 291 11.11 -10.11 7.44
C GLY A 291 11.55 -11.50 7.87
N PRO A 292 11.12 -11.96 9.07
CA PRO A 292 11.47 -13.28 9.58
C PRO A 292 10.82 -14.42 8.77
N GLU A 293 9.75 -14.11 8.07
CA GLU A 293 9.02 -15.02 7.18
C GLU A 293 8.67 -14.27 5.88
N VAL A 294 8.58 -15.03 4.79
CA VAL A 294 8.05 -14.50 3.53
C VAL A 294 6.53 -14.44 3.64
N VAL A 295 5.97 -13.24 3.57
CA VAL A 295 4.53 -13.02 3.62
C VAL A 295 4.04 -12.59 2.24
N LEU A 296 3.19 -13.42 1.61
CA LEU A 296 2.62 -13.09 0.31
C LEU A 296 1.30 -12.32 0.47
N PRO A 297 1.11 -11.25 -0.32
CA PRO A 297 -0.15 -10.54 -0.37
C PRO A 297 -1.19 -11.34 -1.16
N PHE A 298 -2.44 -11.34 -0.69
CA PHE A 298 -3.56 -12.02 -1.30
C PHE A 298 -4.82 -11.13 -1.28
N LEU A 299 -5.72 -11.31 -2.25
CA LEU A 299 -7.03 -10.67 -2.29
C LEU A 299 -8.11 -11.72 -2.53
N SER A 300 -9.04 -11.86 -1.58
CA SER A 300 -10.23 -12.69 -1.73
C SER A 300 -11.43 -11.92 -2.30
N SER A 301 -11.34 -10.58 -2.31
CA SER A 301 -12.38 -9.70 -2.82
C SER A 301 -11.80 -8.38 -3.33
N ARG A 302 -12.58 -7.63 -4.10
CA ARG A 302 -12.26 -6.27 -4.53
C ARG A 302 -13.40 -5.32 -4.16
N GLY A 303 -13.03 -4.15 -3.67
CA GLY A 303 -13.95 -3.15 -3.16
C GLY A 303 -14.31 -3.37 -1.70
N CYS A 304 -15.10 -2.46 -1.14
CA CYS A 304 -15.53 -2.51 0.24
C CYS A 304 -17.03 -2.80 0.32
N PRO A 305 -17.46 -3.89 0.99
CA PRO A 305 -18.89 -4.23 1.10
C PRO A 305 -19.67 -3.18 1.90
N TRP A 306 -19.01 -2.39 2.74
CA TRP A 306 -19.66 -1.30 3.46
C TRP A 306 -19.81 -0.03 2.61
N GLY A 307 -18.73 0.49 2.00
CA GLY A 307 -18.71 1.58 1.01
C GLY A 307 -19.32 2.92 1.45
N ARG A 308 -19.66 3.13 2.75
CA ARG A 308 -20.46 4.28 3.23
C ARG A 308 -19.69 5.29 4.08
N CYS A 309 -18.43 5.01 4.39
CA CYS A 309 -17.63 5.89 5.26
C CYS A 309 -17.43 7.26 4.60
N THR A 310 -17.75 8.34 5.33
CA THR A 310 -17.80 9.70 4.80
C THR A 310 -16.42 10.27 4.44
N PHE A 311 -15.37 9.76 5.05
CA PHE A 311 -13.97 10.18 4.85
C PHE A 311 -13.24 9.36 3.77
N CYS A 312 -13.77 8.18 3.41
CA CYS A 312 -13.06 7.22 2.59
C CYS A 312 -13.18 7.55 1.09
N THR A 313 -12.08 7.34 0.35
CA THR A 313 -12.02 7.50 -1.11
C THR A 313 -11.75 6.17 -1.83
N HIS A 314 -11.59 5.07 -1.12
CA HIS A 314 -11.30 3.74 -1.68
C HIS A 314 -12.40 3.21 -2.62
N HIS A 315 -13.64 3.70 -2.46
CA HIS A 315 -14.73 3.38 -3.39
C HIS A 315 -14.49 3.88 -4.84
N HIS A 316 -13.48 4.72 -5.05
CA HIS A 316 -13.06 5.10 -6.39
C HIS A 316 -12.13 4.06 -7.04
N SER A 317 -11.37 3.29 -6.24
CA SER A 317 -10.45 2.27 -6.77
C SER A 317 -11.18 1.10 -7.38
N TYR A 318 -12.22 0.63 -6.68
CA TYR A 318 -13.07 -0.46 -7.12
C TYR A 318 -14.52 0.02 -7.08
N LEU A 319 -15.11 0.21 -8.25
CA LEU A 319 -16.47 0.76 -8.39
C LEU A 319 -17.55 -0.12 -7.75
N LEU A 320 -17.31 -1.44 -7.68
CA LEU A 320 -18.23 -2.45 -7.15
C LEU A 320 -17.50 -3.37 -6.16
N TYR A 321 -18.23 -3.84 -5.16
CA TYR A 321 -17.77 -4.93 -4.33
C TYR A 321 -18.03 -6.26 -5.05
N ARG A 322 -17.02 -7.11 -5.13
CA ARG A 322 -17.06 -8.45 -5.75
C ARG A 322 -16.16 -9.40 -4.97
N GLU A 323 -16.57 -10.64 -4.90
CA GLU A 323 -15.84 -11.72 -4.21
C GLU A 323 -15.31 -12.72 -5.21
N LEU A 324 -14.12 -13.24 -4.94
CA LEU A 324 -13.64 -14.47 -5.54
C LEU A 324 -14.39 -15.64 -4.90
N GLY A 325 -14.78 -16.67 -5.64
CA GLY A 325 -15.43 -17.85 -5.08
C GLY A 325 -14.57 -18.50 -3.98
N ILE A 326 -15.19 -19.19 -3.03
CA ILE A 326 -14.44 -19.84 -1.93
C ILE A 326 -13.50 -20.90 -2.49
N GLU A 327 -13.98 -21.73 -3.43
CA GLU A 327 -13.18 -22.77 -4.07
C GLU A 327 -11.96 -22.19 -4.79
N GLU A 328 -12.17 -21.10 -5.56
CA GLU A 328 -11.09 -20.41 -6.25
C GLU A 328 -10.10 -19.77 -5.28
N CYS A 329 -10.59 -19.25 -4.12
CA CYS A 329 -9.70 -18.77 -3.06
C CYS A 329 -8.79 -19.90 -2.54
N LEU A 330 -9.36 -21.08 -2.25
CA LEU A 330 -8.60 -22.23 -1.76
C LEU A 330 -7.61 -22.75 -2.79
N GLU A 331 -8.00 -22.80 -4.05
CA GLU A 331 -7.12 -23.18 -5.16
C GLU A 331 -5.91 -22.24 -5.27
N GLN A 332 -6.16 -20.93 -5.25
CA GLN A 332 -5.08 -19.93 -5.29
C GLN A 332 -4.19 -20.01 -4.04
N ILE A 333 -4.75 -20.16 -2.85
CA ILE A 333 -3.99 -20.32 -1.60
C ILE A 333 -3.11 -21.58 -1.64
N ARG A 334 -3.65 -22.72 -2.10
CA ARG A 334 -2.90 -23.96 -2.31
C ARG A 334 -1.74 -23.75 -3.27
N HIS A 335 -2.02 -23.12 -4.42
CA HIS A 335 -0.99 -22.80 -5.40
C HIS A 335 0.14 -21.96 -4.80
N LEU A 336 -0.19 -20.90 -4.04
CA LEU A 336 0.83 -20.07 -3.38
C LEU A 336 1.68 -20.88 -2.39
N LYS A 337 1.04 -21.74 -1.59
CA LYS A 337 1.74 -22.60 -0.63
C LYS A 337 2.65 -23.61 -1.31
N GLU A 338 2.15 -24.34 -2.29
CA GLU A 338 2.86 -25.43 -2.95
C GLU A 338 3.96 -24.93 -3.90
N HIS A 339 3.65 -23.90 -4.69
CA HIS A 339 4.56 -23.41 -5.71
C HIS A 339 5.70 -22.55 -5.14
N TYR A 340 5.41 -21.71 -4.14
CA TYR A 340 6.39 -20.82 -3.54
C TYR A 340 6.89 -21.28 -2.17
N GLY A 341 6.36 -22.37 -1.60
CA GLY A 341 6.73 -22.84 -0.27
C GLY A 341 6.35 -21.89 0.85
N VAL A 342 5.37 -21.01 0.65
CA VAL A 342 5.01 -19.95 1.59
C VAL A 342 3.70 -20.28 2.31
N SER A 343 3.73 -20.21 3.65
CA SER A 343 2.56 -20.45 4.50
C SER A 343 2.03 -19.19 5.18
N PHE A 344 2.59 -18.01 4.88
CA PHE A 344 2.19 -16.74 5.47
C PHE A 344 1.51 -15.86 4.42
N LEU A 345 0.27 -15.45 4.68
CA LEU A 345 -0.53 -14.63 3.76
C LEU A 345 -1.06 -13.38 4.46
N ASN A 346 -1.03 -12.26 3.77
CA ASN A 346 -1.70 -11.04 4.20
C ASN A 346 -2.87 -10.75 3.25
N PHE A 347 -4.10 -10.89 3.76
CA PHE A 347 -5.30 -10.57 3.01
C PHE A 347 -5.48 -9.05 2.95
N TYR A 348 -5.23 -8.47 1.79
CA TYR A 348 -5.34 -7.03 1.55
C TYR A 348 -6.72 -6.58 1.07
N ASP A 349 -7.76 -7.41 1.31
CA ASP A 349 -9.15 -7.02 1.12
C ASP A 349 -9.43 -5.71 1.88
N GLU A 350 -10.20 -4.79 1.30
CA GLU A 350 -10.57 -3.53 1.98
C GLU A 350 -11.29 -3.80 3.31
N MET A 351 -12.02 -4.89 3.39
CA MET A 351 -12.67 -5.45 4.58
C MET A 351 -13.30 -6.79 4.21
N ILE A 352 -13.02 -7.84 4.96
CA ILE A 352 -13.72 -9.11 4.84
C ILE A 352 -14.98 -9.06 5.74
N PRO A 353 -16.20 -9.21 5.18
CA PRO A 353 -17.43 -9.21 5.98
C PRO A 353 -17.55 -10.51 6.79
N PRO A 354 -18.31 -10.50 7.91
CA PRO A 354 -18.40 -11.63 8.83
C PRO A 354 -18.76 -12.96 8.18
N ASP A 355 -19.81 -12.99 7.36
CA ASP A 355 -20.29 -14.23 6.74
C ASP A 355 -19.23 -14.84 5.83
N ARG A 356 -18.64 -14.03 4.95
CA ARG A 356 -17.53 -14.48 4.09
C ARG A 356 -16.32 -14.96 4.89
N PHE A 357 -15.99 -14.26 5.98
CA PHE A 357 -14.85 -14.66 6.81
C PHE A 357 -15.10 -16.03 7.47
N ARG A 358 -16.35 -16.29 7.91
CA ARG A 358 -16.78 -17.59 8.44
C ARG A 358 -16.63 -18.69 7.38
N ASP A 359 -17.17 -18.46 6.18
CA ASP A 359 -17.15 -19.43 5.08
C ASP A 359 -15.71 -19.76 4.68
N LEU A 360 -14.86 -18.74 4.50
CA LEU A 360 -13.46 -18.92 4.15
C LEU A 360 -12.69 -19.67 5.26
N ALA A 361 -12.88 -19.31 6.52
CA ALA A 361 -12.22 -19.98 7.65
C ALA A 361 -12.65 -21.45 7.77
N GLN A 362 -13.94 -21.74 7.60
CA GLN A 362 -14.43 -23.10 7.61
C GLN A 362 -13.90 -23.92 6.45
N ALA A 363 -13.84 -23.34 5.25
CA ALA A 363 -13.33 -24.01 4.07
C ALA A 363 -11.82 -24.32 4.18
N ILE A 364 -11.01 -23.40 4.70
CA ILE A 364 -9.57 -23.62 4.98
C ILE A 364 -9.38 -24.82 5.93
N ILE A 365 -10.21 -24.93 6.98
CA ILE A 365 -10.15 -26.06 7.94
C ILE A 365 -10.56 -27.36 7.26
N ASN A 366 -11.66 -27.37 6.53
CA ASN A 366 -12.19 -28.57 5.87
C ASN A 366 -11.20 -29.17 4.88
N GLU A 367 -10.47 -28.32 4.17
CA GLU A 367 -9.44 -28.70 3.19
C GLU A 367 -8.06 -28.99 3.83
N GLY A 368 -7.92 -28.81 5.14
CA GLY A 368 -6.65 -29.05 5.84
C GLY A 368 -5.52 -28.12 5.39
N ILE A 369 -5.82 -26.91 4.92
CA ILE A 369 -4.79 -25.97 4.44
C ILE A 369 -4.15 -25.29 5.63
N GLU A 370 -2.90 -25.63 5.90
CA GLU A 370 -2.10 -25.02 6.98
C GLU A 370 -1.44 -23.73 6.51
N ILE A 371 -1.96 -22.60 6.96
CA ILE A 371 -1.42 -21.26 6.73
C ILE A 371 -1.49 -20.40 8.00
N SER A 372 -0.73 -19.33 8.03
CA SER A 372 -0.89 -18.24 8.99
C SER A 372 -1.25 -16.97 8.25
N TYR A 373 -2.31 -16.29 8.65
CA TYR A 373 -2.74 -15.12 7.91
C TYR A 373 -3.16 -13.94 8.78
N ALA A 374 -3.04 -12.74 8.18
CA ALA A 374 -3.60 -11.50 8.67
C ALA A 374 -4.71 -11.01 7.73
N ALA A 375 -5.74 -10.35 8.25
CA ALA A 375 -6.86 -9.85 7.46
C ALA A 375 -7.47 -8.57 8.04
N TYR A 376 -8.13 -7.78 7.18
CA TYR A 376 -8.83 -6.55 7.56
C TYR A 376 -10.30 -6.83 7.84
N ALA A 377 -10.81 -6.30 8.95
CA ALA A 377 -12.21 -6.40 9.30
C ALA A 377 -12.72 -5.15 10.02
N LYS A 378 -14.04 -5.04 10.10
CA LYS A 378 -14.74 -4.04 10.91
C LYS A 378 -15.23 -4.71 12.18
N PRO A 379 -14.95 -4.15 13.39
CA PRO A 379 -15.35 -4.77 14.64
C PRO A 379 -16.86 -4.58 14.86
N VAL A 380 -17.63 -5.58 14.49
CA VAL A 380 -19.10 -5.66 14.61
C VAL A 380 -19.50 -6.92 15.37
N ARG A 381 -20.67 -6.91 15.99
CA ARG A 381 -21.15 -7.98 16.89
C ARG A 381 -21.21 -9.38 16.28
N GLU A 382 -21.26 -9.44 14.95
CA GLU A 382 -21.28 -10.70 14.19
C GLU A 382 -19.96 -11.46 14.30
N PHE A 383 -18.86 -10.80 14.71
CA PHE A 383 -17.63 -11.45 15.13
C PHE A 383 -17.77 -11.91 16.59
N ASP A 384 -18.60 -12.93 16.82
CA ASP A 384 -18.79 -13.56 18.13
C ASP A 384 -17.60 -14.46 18.52
N THR A 385 -17.61 -14.94 19.76
CA THR A 385 -16.53 -15.75 20.31
C THR A 385 -16.28 -17.03 19.51
N ASP A 386 -17.33 -17.69 19.01
CA ASP A 386 -17.19 -18.93 18.25
C ASP A 386 -16.59 -18.69 16.87
N MET A 387 -17.00 -17.62 16.23
CA MET A 387 -16.42 -17.19 14.95
C MET A 387 -14.94 -16.81 15.11
N LEU A 388 -14.59 -16.06 16.15
CA LEU A 388 -13.20 -15.67 16.39
C LEU A 388 -12.29 -16.88 16.68
N LYS A 389 -12.79 -17.89 17.40
CA LYS A 389 -12.12 -19.18 17.57
C LYS A 389 -12.01 -19.95 16.24
N LEU A 390 -13.03 -19.91 15.40
CA LEU A 390 -13.00 -20.52 14.06
C LEU A 390 -11.91 -19.88 13.21
N ILE A 391 -11.83 -18.55 13.17
CA ILE A 391 -10.79 -17.80 12.48
C ILE A 391 -9.39 -18.18 13.00
N HIS A 392 -9.21 -18.27 14.32
CA HIS A 392 -7.93 -18.69 14.88
C HIS A 392 -7.54 -20.12 14.45
N ARG A 393 -8.48 -21.07 14.50
CA ARG A 393 -8.25 -22.48 14.09
C ARG A 393 -7.92 -22.61 12.60
N SER A 394 -8.47 -21.75 11.74
CA SER A 394 -8.17 -21.75 10.30
C SER A 394 -6.82 -21.14 9.94
N GLY A 395 -6.04 -20.69 10.93
CA GLY A 395 -4.76 -20.06 10.72
C GLY A 395 -4.77 -18.53 10.80
N GLY A 396 -5.90 -17.90 11.11
CA GLY A 396 -5.95 -16.48 11.44
C GLY A 396 -5.06 -16.18 12.65
N ARG A 397 -4.17 -15.17 12.51
CA ARG A 397 -3.24 -14.78 13.58
C ARG A 397 -3.41 -13.33 13.96
N VAL A 398 -3.63 -12.47 12.98
CA VAL A 398 -3.78 -11.02 13.17
C VAL A 398 -5.04 -10.54 12.49
N ILE A 399 -5.90 -9.84 13.22
CA ILE A 399 -7.01 -9.10 12.60
C ILE A 399 -6.74 -7.60 12.73
N MET A 400 -6.85 -6.92 11.60
CA MET A 400 -6.64 -5.49 11.46
C MET A 400 -8.00 -4.78 11.48
N TRP A 401 -8.34 -4.20 12.63
CA TRP A 401 -9.67 -3.66 12.90
C TRP A 401 -9.78 -2.17 12.61
N GLY A 402 -10.70 -1.79 11.74
CA GLY A 402 -11.05 -0.38 11.53
C GLY A 402 -11.97 0.14 12.65
N VAL A 403 -11.41 0.52 13.80
CA VAL A 403 -12.15 1.11 14.94
C VAL A 403 -12.44 2.59 14.70
N GLU A 404 -11.46 3.33 14.23
CA GLU A 404 -11.41 4.74 13.83
C GLU A 404 -11.53 5.74 15.00
N SER A 405 -12.52 5.62 15.89
CA SER A 405 -12.75 6.49 17.04
C SER A 405 -13.49 5.73 18.14
N ALA A 406 -13.34 6.14 19.39
CA ALA A 406 -14.16 5.62 20.49
C ALA A 406 -15.35 6.54 20.85
N SER A 407 -15.51 7.68 20.19
CA SER A 407 -16.72 8.48 20.30
C SER A 407 -17.82 7.94 19.39
N GLN A 408 -18.94 7.51 19.97
CA GLN A 408 -20.08 7.02 19.17
C GLN A 408 -20.63 8.10 18.24
N ARG A 409 -20.64 9.37 18.68
CA ARG A 409 -21.07 10.49 17.84
C ARG A 409 -20.16 10.65 16.61
N VAL A 410 -18.85 10.61 16.80
CA VAL A 410 -17.87 10.70 15.71
C VAL A 410 -18.03 9.51 14.76
N LEU A 411 -18.17 8.28 15.25
CA LEU A 411 -18.42 7.09 14.43
C LEU A 411 -19.70 7.19 13.59
N ASN A 412 -20.75 7.81 14.16
CA ASN A 412 -22.01 8.06 13.45
C ASN A 412 -21.82 9.09 12.32
N LEU A 413 -21.05 10.16 12.55
CA LEU A 413 -20.70 11.15 11.51
C LEU A 413 -19.81 10.54 10.42
N MET A 414 -18.88 9.68 10.80
CA MET A 414 -18.07 8.87 9.88
C MET A 414 -18.90 7.90 9.05
N ARG A 415 -20.14 7.61 9.46
CA ARG A 415 -20.98 6.53 8.93
C ARG A 415 -20.24 5.18 8.94
N LYS A 416 -19.43 4.94 9.98
CA LYS A 416 -18.64 3.71 10.08
C LYS A 416 -19.50 2.47 10.27
N GLY A 417 -20.70 2.61 10.88
CA GLY A 417 -21.60 1.51 11.16
C GLY A 417 -21.08 0.56 12.25
N THR A 418 -20.23 1.07 13.12
CA THR A 418 -19.69 0.35 14.29
C THR A 418 -20.27 0.96 15.56
N ARG A 419 -20.60 0.15 16.54
CA ARG A 419 -20.94 0.56 17.89
C ARG A 419 -19.75 0.30 18.80
N ILE A 420 -19.28 1.36 19.50
CA ILE A 420 -18.02 1.25 20.25
C ILE A 420 -18.05 0.17 21.34
N LYS A 421 -19.19 -0.05 22.01
CA LYS A 421 -19.33 -1.13 22.99
C LYS A 421 -19.21 -2.52 22.36
N GLU A 422 -19.74 -2.69 21.14
CA GLU A 422 -19.61 -3.93 20.39
C GLU A 422 -18.15 -4.13 19.93
N ALA A 423 -17.50 -3.07 19.43
CA ALA A 423 -16.10 -3.10 19.04
C ALA A 423 -15.19 -3.48 20.23
N GLU A 424 -15.43 -2.92 21.41
CA GLU A 424 -14.69 -3.26 22.63
C GLU A 424 -14.80 -4.75 22.95
N LYS A 425 -16.03 -5.30 22.94
CA LYS A 425 -16.26 -6.72 23.17
C LYS A 425 -15.55 -7.59 22.14
N VAL A 426 -15.62 -7.24 20.85
CA VAL A 426 -14.96 -7.99 19.76
C VAL A 426 -13.44 -8.04 19.96
N LEU A 427 -12.82 -6.91 20.35
CA LEU A 427 -11.37 -6.87 20.59
C LEU A 427 -10.97 -7.79 21.77
N GLN A 428 -11.76 -7.79 22.85
CA GLN A 428 -11.51 -8.64 24.01
C GLN A 428 -11.71 -10.12 23.66
N ASP A 429 -12.82 -10.46 23.01
CA ASP A 429 -13.10 -11.83 22.58
C ASP A 429 -12.06 -12.35 21.57
N ALA A 430 -11.59 -11.50 20.66
CA ALA A 430 -10.52 -11.85 19.72
C ALA A 430 -9.19 -12.15 20.45
N GLY A 431 -8.82 -11.32 21.44
CA GLY A 431 -7.66 -11.58 22.27
C GLY A 431 -7.78 -12.89 23.06
N HIS A 432 -8.94 -13.17 23.64
CA HIS A 432 -9.21 -14.45 24.34
C HIS A 432 -9.22 -15.65 23.39
N ALA A 433 -9.59 -15.46 22.13
CA ALA A 433 -9.52 -16.51 21.10
C ALA A 433 -8.09 -16.76 20.58
N GLY A 434 -7.09 -16.01 21.04
CA GLY A 434 -5.68 -16.14 20.61
C GLY A 434 -5.31 -15.30 19.38
N LEU A 435 -6.21 -14.44 18.91
CA LEU A 435 -5.93 -13.52 17.80
C LEU A 435 -5.24 -12.26 18.30
N MET A 436 -4.27 -11.76 17.52
CA MET A 436 -3.69 -10.44 17.76
C MET A 436 -4.48 -9.35 17.06
N ASN A 437 -4.78 -8.29 17.80
CA ASN A 437 -5.51 -7.13 17.30
C ASN A 437 -4.54 -6.01 16.92
N LEU A 438 -4.51 -5.64 15.64
CA LEU A 438 -4.01 -4.37 15.17
C LEU A 438 -5.21 -3.46 14.94
N ILE A 439 -5.24 -2.29 15.55
CA ILE A 439 -6.37 -1.37 15.40
C ILE A 439 -5.97 -0.09 14.67
N PHE A 440 -6.90 0.44 13.87
CA PHE A 440 -6.76 1.75 13.22
C PHE A 440 -7.55 2.78 13.99
N ILE A 441 -6.90 3.91 14.29
CA ILE A 441 -7.49 5.07 14.95
C ILE A 441 -7.15 6.33 14.17
N MET A 442 -8.14 7.17 13.97
CA MET A 442 -8.04 8.46 13.30
C MET A 442 -8.51 9.57 14.24
N PHE A 443 -7.63 10.50 14.54
CA PHE A 443 -7.92 11.68 15.36
C PHE A 443 -8.18 12.91 14.51
N GLY A 444 -9.02 13.81 14.99
CA GLY A 444 -9.27 15.10 14.32
C GLY A 444 -10.31 15.04 13.22
N PHE A 445 -11.23 14.07 13.30
CA PHE A 445 -12.39 14.11 12.43
C PHE A 445 -13.16 15.43 12.63
N PRO A 446 -13.63 16.11 11.55
CA PRO A 446 -14.33 17.38 11.68
C PRO A 446 -15.44 17.33 12.73
N THR A 447 -15.45 18.32 13.61
CA THR A 447 -16.31 18.44 14.80
C THR A 447 -15.93 17.60 16.02
N GLU A 448 -14.87 16.78 15.96
CA GLU A 448 -14.38 16.08 17.15
C GLU A 448 -13.96 17.09 18.22
N THR A 449 -14.38 16.86 19.46
CA THR A 449 -14.06 17.69 20.62
C THR A 449 -12.89 17.09 21.40
N GLU A 450 -12.26 17.89 22.29
CA GLU A 450 -11.24 17.38 23.20
C GLU A 450 -11.76 16.28 24.13
N ALA A 451 -13.02 16.36 24.55
CA ALA A 451 -13.66 15.32 25.35
C ALA A 451 -13.70 13.98 24.57
N GLU A 452 -14.07 14.01 23.30
CA GLU A 452 -14.15 12.82 22.44
C GLU A 452 -12.78 12.27 22.05
N PHE A 453 -11.80 13.14 21.86
CA PHE A 453 -10.40 12.73 21.76
C PHE A 453 -9.98 11.94 23.01
N ASN A 454 -10.31 12.45 24.21
CA ASN A 454 -10.01 11.80 25.48
C ASN A 454 -10.82 10.51 25.68
N GLU A 455 -12.06 10.39 25.17
CA GLU A 455 -12.80 9.12 25.13
C GLU A 455 -11.99 8.07 24.36
N THR A 456 -11.42 8.44 23.20
CA THR A 456 -10.58 7.55 22.41
C THR A 456 -9.29 7.15 23.14
N LEU A 457 -8.62 8.09 23.81
CA LEU A 457 -7.45 7.76 24.65
C LEU A 457 -7.81 6.81 25.81
N ASN A 458 -8.94 7.04 26.47
CA ASN A 458 -9.40 6.19 27.58
C ASN A 458 -9.77 4.79 27.10
N PHE A 459 -10.41 4.68 25.93
CA PHE A 459 -10.67 3.38 25.30
C PHE A 459 -9.37 2.60 25.04
N LEU A 460 -8.37 3.27 24.50
CA LEU A 460 -7.05 2.67 24.23
C LEU A 460 -6.38 2.20 25.53
N ARG A 461 -6.44 3.01 26.62
CA ARG A 461 -5.87 2.64 27.93
C ARG A 461 -6.60 1.43 28.52
N LYS A 462 -7.93 1.45 28.50
CA LYS A 462 -8.78 0.39 29.07
C LYS A 462 -8.54 -0.95 28.38
N ASN A 463 -8.32 -0.93 27.06
CA ASN A 463 -8.20 -2.13 26.24
C ASN A 463 -6.75 -2.47 25.86
N ARG A 464 -5.75 -1.86 26.53
CA ARG A 464 -4.33 -2.01 26.15
C ARG A 464 -3.86 -3.47 26.09
N ASP A 465 -4.38 -4.33 26.95
CA ASP A 465 -4.00 -5.74 27.03
C ASP A 465 -4.53 -6.57 25.83
N TYR A 466 -5.50 -6.04 25.12
CA TYR A 466 -6.08 -6.63 23.91
C TYR A 466 -5.64 -5.91 22.62
N ILE A 467 -4.88 -4.83 22.72
CA ILE A 467 -4.36 -4.08 21.57
C ILE A 467 -2.88 -4.41 21.37
N HIS A 468 -2.57 -5.23 20.39
CA HIS A 468 -1.22 -5.73 20.13
C HIS A 468 -0.41 -4.77 19.24
N ALA A 469 -1.10 -4.05 18.35
CA ALA A 469 -0.51 -2.98 17.55
C ALA A 469 -1.51 -1.86 17.30
N LEU A 470 -1.02 -0.63 17.23
CA LEU A 470 -1.81 0.57 16.96
C LEU A 470 -1.30 1.26 15.69
N SER A 471 -2.16 1.37 14.69
CA SER A 471 -1.98 2.25 13.53
C SER A 471 -2.80 3.51 13.75
N LYS A 472 -2.13 4.64 13.93
CA LYS A 472 -2.76 5.91 14.29
C LYS A 472 -2.41 7.01 13.32
N GLY A 473 -3.33 7.94 13.11
CA GLY A 473 -3.10 9.11 12.27
C GLY A 473 -4.04 10.25 12.59
N LYS A 474 -3.75 11.40 11.99
CA LYS A 474 -4.65 12.56 11.97
C LYS A 474 -5.54 12.48 10.73
N PHE A 475 -6.77 12.95 10.86
CA PHE A 475 -7.69 13.06 9.71
C PHE A 475 -7.08 13.97 8.62
N VAL A 476 -7.21 13.53 7.39
CA VAL A 476 -6.82 14.28 6.19
C VAL A 476 -8.04 14.44 5.30
N LEU A 477 -8.37 15.67 4.93
CA LEU A 477 -9.46 15.96 4.01
C LEU A 477 -8.99 15.69 2.59
N SER A 478 -9.45 14.56 2.04
CA SER A 478 -9.04 14.08 0.70
C SER A 478 -10.06 14.43 -0.37
N GLU A 479 -9.58 14.70 -1.58
CA GLU A 479 -10.42 14.96 -2.76
C GLU A 479 -11.39 13.79 -3.03
N GLY A 480 -12.63 14.12 -3.34
CA GLY A 480 -13.66 13.13 -3.69
C GLY A 480 -14.35 12.47 -2.49
N SER A 481 -13.85 12.62 -1.25
CA SER A 481 -14.56 12.14 -0.08
C SER A 481 -15.92 12.84 0.11
N LEU A 482 -16.89 12.17 0.77
CA LEU A 482 -18.19 12.79 1.02
C LEU A 482 -18.05 14.05 1.88
N ILE A 483 -17.12 14.08 2.82
CA ILE A 483 -16.84 15.26 3.65
C ILE A 483 -16.40 16.44 2.78
N GLN A 484 -15.51 16.20 1.83
CA GLN A 484 -15.02 17.26 0.93
C GLN A 484 -16.13 17.78 0.01
N ARG A 485 -17.05 16.90 -0.43
CA ARG A 485 -18.16 17.27 -1.30
C ARG A 485 -19.34 17.92 -0.58
N ARG A 486 -19.50 17.70 0.71
CA ARG A 486 -20.59 18.20 1.54
C ARG A 486 -20.06 18.75 2.87
N PRO A 487 -19.17 19.78 2.82
CA PRO A 487 -18.48 20.32 4.01
C PRO A 487 -19.47 20.93 5.02
N ASP A 488 -20.58 21.47 4.55
CA ASP A 488 -21.67 22.01 5.34
C ASP A 488 -22.19 21.03 6.42
N LYS A 489 -22.26 19.74 6.08
CA LYS A 489 -22.74 18.68 7.00
C LYS A 489 -21.76 18.33 8.11
N PHE A 490 -20.51 18.76 7.98
CA PHE A 490 -19.42 18.48 8.91
C PHE A 490 -18.87 19.73 9.58
N ALA A 491 -19.69 20.81 9.58
CA ALA A 491 -19.33 22.11 10.15
C ALA A 491 -18.00 22.68 9.60
N ILE A 492 -17.59 22.28 8.41
CA ILE A 492 -16.45 22.84 7.70
C ILE A 492 -16.90 24.14 7.04
N THR A 493 -16.25 25.25 7.39
CA THR A 493 -16.61 26.60 6.94
C THR A 493 -15.73 27.10 5.80
N GLU A 494 -14.54 26.57 5.68
CA GLU A 494 -13.57 26.98 4.67
C GLU A 494 -12.76 25.76 4.24
N ILE A 495 -12.52 25.64 2.94
CA ILE A 495 -11.63 24.65 2.36
C ILE A 495 -10.67 25.37 1.43
N ARG A 496 -9.38 25.14 1.62
CA ARG A 496 -8.31 25.61 0.71
C ARG A 496 -7.45 24.43 0.33
N GLU A 497 -6.92 24.44 -0.89
CA GLU A 497 -5.93 23.44 -1.25
C GLU A 497 -4.68 23.66 -0.39
N ALA A 498 -4.21 22.60 0.28
CA ALA A 498 -3.06 22.68 1.16
C ALA A 498 -1.78 22.98 0.36
N ALA A 499 -0.84 23.72 0.94
CA ALA A 499 0.44 24.03 0.29
C ALA A 499 1.23 22.77 -0.10
N GLU A 500 1.01 21.68 0.62
CA GLU A 500 1.61 20.36 0.37
C GLU A 500 0.83 19.53 -0.65
N SER A 501 -0.32 20.04 -1.11
CA SER A 501 -1.16 19.36 -2.11
C SER A 501 -0.37 19.16 -3.41
N ARG A 502 -0.65 18.03 -4.05
CA ARG A 502 -0.07 17.67 -5.35
C ARG A 502 -1.20 17.20 -6.26
N VAL A 503 -1.05 17.36 -7.55
CA VAL A 503 -2.07 16.94 -8.53
C VAL A 503 -2.47 15.47 -8.31
N TYR A 504 -1.51 14.62 -7.97
CA TYR A 504 -1.73 13.20 -7.68
C TYR A 504 -2.21 12.89 -6.25
N ASN A 505 -2.21 13.87 -5.35
CA ASN A 505 -2.64 13.70 -3.95
C ASN A 505 -3.16 15.04 -3.43
N ARG A 506 -4.36 15.41 -3.85
CA ARG A 506 -4.99 16.64 -3.35
C ARG A 506 -5.48 16.42 -1.93
N ILE A 507 -4.89 17.18 -1.05
CA ILE A 507 -5.30 17.34 0.34
C ILE A 507 -5.71 18.79 0.56
N PHE A 508 -6.59 18.99 1.54
CA PHE A 508 -7.15 20.31 1.79
C PHE A 508 -6.93 20.70 3.24
N ASP A 509 -6.48 21.94 3.41
CA ASP A 509 -6.63 22.65 4.68
C ASP A 509 -8.08 23.06 4.83
N TYR A 510 -8.58 23.04 6.04
CA TYR A 510 -9.96 23.41 6.33
C TYR A 510 -10.10 24.06 7.70
N GLN A 511 -11.20 24.80 7.88
CA GLN A 511 -11.62 25.33 9.17
C GLN A 511 -12.97 24.74 9.56
N VAL A 512 -13.22 24.64 10.85
CA VAL A 512 -14.48 24.12 11.39
C VAL A 512 -15.13 25.17 12.29
N SER A 513 -16.47 25.23 12.29
CA SER A 513 -17.24 26.08 13.21
C SER A 513 -17.54 25.41 14.54
N LYS A 514 -17.24 24.11 14.68
CA LYS A 514 -17.47 23.34 15.91
C LYS A 514 -16.36 22.29 16.08
N GLY A 515 -16.01 22.00 17.35
CA GLY A 515 -14.97 21.04 17.69
C GLY A 515 -13.57 21.61 17.53
N LEU A 516 -12.57 20.74 17.55
CA LEU A 516 -11.17 21.11 17.39
C LEU A 516 -10.84 21.30 15.91
N GLY A 517 -10.21 22.42 15.57
CA GLY A 517 -9.64 22.64 14.26
C GLY A 517 -8.36 21.80 14.04
N PRO A 518 -7.87 21.68 12.77
CA PRO A 518 -6.69 20.86 12.47
C PRO A 518 -5.44 21.25 13.27
N ARG A 519 -5.23 22.54 13.56
CA ARG A 519 -4.09 23.02 14.34
C ARG A 519 -4.18 22.63 15.81
N GLU A 520 -5.34 22.85 16.43
CA GLU A 520 -5.61 22.51 17.83
C GLU A 520 -5.49 20.99 18.03
N MET A 521 -6.07 20.23 17.11
CA MET A 521 -5.95 18.78 17.09
C MET A 521 -4.50 18.31 16.96
N SER A 522 -3.70 18.96 16.12
CA SER A 522 -2.27 18.62 15.98
C SER A 522 -1.51 18.84 17.28
N VAL A 523 -1.74 19.94 17.98
CA VAL A 523 -1.12 20.20 19.30
C VAL A 523 -1.53 19.13 20.31
N LEU A 524 -2.82 18.80 20.37
CA LEU A 524 -3.34 17.79 21.30
C LEU A 524 -2.78 16.38 20.98
N TYR A 525 -2.71 16.04 19.70
CA TYR A 525 -2.13 14.77 19.22
C TYR A 525 -0.65 14.66 19.60
N GLU A 526 0.18 15.66 19.31
CA GLU A 526 1.61 15.67 19.64
C GLU A 526 1.87 15.59 21.15
N LYS A 527 1.05 16.27 21.95
CA LYS A 527 1.12 16.17 23.42
C LYS A 527 0.91 14.75 23.93
N ASN A 528 0.11 13.94 23.22
CA ASN A 528 -0.22 12.57 23.60
C ASN A 528 0.58 11.50 22.81
N ILE A 529 1.50 11.89 21.91
CA ILE A 529 2.17 10.96 21.01
C ILE A 529 2.93 9.85 21.74
N LYS A 530 3.66 10.17 22.81
CA LYS A 530 4.41 9.21 23.62
C LYS A 530 3.49 8.16 24.25
N HIS A 531 2.32 8.59 24.73
CA HIS A 531 1.33 7.68 25.28
C HIS A 531 0.78 6.75 24.18
N LEU A 532 0.41 7.31 23.02
CA LEU A 532 -0.06 6.52 21.88
C LEU A 532 0.99 5.51 21.41
N GLU A 533 2.27 5.84 21.48
CA GLU A 533 3.39 4.93 21.13
C GLU A 533 3.62 3.82 22.17
N SER A 534 3.13 3.98 23.39
CA SER A 534 3.20 2.94 24.43
C SER A 534 2.09 1.89 24.34
N ILE A 535 1.14 2.04 23.41
CA ILE A 535 0.06 1.07 23.18
C ILE A 535 0.55 -0.03 22.22
N GLY A 536 0.32 -1.27 22.63
CA GLY A 536 0.73 -2.46 21.88
C GLY A 536 2.15 -2.94 22.23
N PHE A 537 2.57 -4.01 21.59
CA PHE A 537 3.88 -4.66 21.85
C PHE A 537 5.05 -3.85 21.30
N SER A 538 4.84 -3.25 20.13
CA SER A 538 5.81 -2.35 19.51
C SER A 538 5.09 -1.37 18.60
N PRO A 539 5.41 -0.05 18.69
CA PRO A 539 4.83 0.93 17.79
C PRO A 539 5.21 0.68 16.31
N ARG A 540 6.22 -0.17 16.06
CA ARG A 540 6.72 -0.49 14.72
C ARG A 540 5.86 -1.54 14.00
N PHE A 541 5.13 -2.38 14.70
CA PHE A 541 4.20 -3.34 14.09
C PHE A 541 3.06 -2.68 13.29
N GLY A 542 2.70 -1.44 13.63
CA GLY A 542 1.77 -0.67 12.79
C GLY A 542 2.31 -0.36 11.39
N ALA A 543 3.65 -0.28 11.24
CA ALA A 543 4.34 -0.03 9.97
C ALA A 543 4.81 -1.32 9.27
N TYR A 544 5.17 -2.36 10.05
CA TYR A 544 5.66 -3.66 9.57
C TYR A 544 4.67 -4.77 9.96
N ARG A 545 3.55 -4.84 9.26
CA ARG A 545 2.42 -5.74 9.58
C ARG A 545 2.78 -7.21 9.36
N GLU A 546 3.62 -7.47 8.38
CA GLU A 546 4.16 -8.78 8.06
C GLU A 546 4.97 -9.34 9.25
N HIS A 547 5.73 -8.48 9.93
CA HIS A 547 6.46 -8.87 11.15
C HIS A 547 5.52 -9.16 12.32
N LEU A 548 4.40 -8.44 12.44
CA LEU A 548 3.38 -8.77 13.45
C LEU A 548 2.76 -10.14 13.19
N LEU A 549 2.50 -10.47 11.92
CA LEU A 549 1.98 -11.78 11.55
C LEU A 549 2.97 -12.91 11.91
N ALA A 550 4.24 -12.75 11.58
CA ALA A 550 5.27 -13.70 11.93
C ALA A 550 5.41 -13.86 13.47
N TYR A 551 5.40 -12.74 14.20
CA TYR A 551 5.39 -12.77 15.66
C TYR A 551 4.17 -13.49 16.22
N ALA A 552 2.98 -13.21 15.73
CA ALA A 552 1.75 -13.84 16.18
C ALA A 552 1.78 -15.36 15.94
N ALA A 553 2.27 -15.79 14.78
CA ALA A 553 2.42 -17.21 14.46
C ALA A 553 3.44 -17.93 15.37
N SER A 554 4.55 -17.27 15.72
CA SER A 554 5.57 -17.85 16.62
C SER A 554 5.07 -18.10 18.07
N ARG A 555 3.91 -17.52 18.44
CA ARG A 555 3.30 -17.68 19.78
C ARG A 555 2.32 -18.85 19.86
N VAL A 556 1.98 -19.42 18.74
CA VAL A 556 1.13 -20.61 18.70
C VAL A 556 2.03 -21.84 18.89
N SER A 557 1.82 -22.61 19.96
CA SER A 557 2.50 -23.89 20.11
C SER A 557 2.19 -24.77 18.90
N PRO A 558 3.16 -25.50 18.34
CA PRO A 558 2.87 -26.49 17.32
C PRO A 558 1.76 -27.42 17.82
N PRO A 559 0.83 -27.87 16.97
CA PRO A 559 -0.15 -28.85 17.37
C PRO A 559 0.61 -30.04 17.96
N CYS A 560 0.24 -30.46 19.17
CA CYS A 560 0.72 -31.72 19.73
C CYS A 560 0.35 -32.81 18.74
N GLY A 561 1.38 -33.38 18.07
CA GLY A 561 1.24 -34.48 17.12
C GLY A 561 0.68 -35.74 17.77
#